data_1b053e13b4d17f5282f5e0bd852fcd96
#
_entry.id   1b053e13b4d17f5282f5e0bd852fcd96
#
_cell.length_a   1.000
_cell.length_b   1.000
_cell.length_c   1.000
_cell.angle_alpha   90.00
_cell.angle_beta   90.00
_cell.angle_gamma   90.00
#
_symmetry.space_group_name_H-M   'P 1'
#
loop_
_entity.id
_entity.type
_entity.pdbx_description
1 polymer ?
#
loop_
_entity_poly.entity_id
_entity_poly.type
_entity_poly.pdbx_seq_one_letter_code
_entity_poly.pdbx_strand_id
1 'polypeptide(L)'
;MANAVNEALIRDVIEDVLGRLGGSPAIVTAAPAAKPAGDNGSCGCPAKASGGRDFGVFQTADEACDAAAKAFQQLRGQGVDARRRIVEIVKSLCEDNDEEWGRIELEETKIGRLDHKIEKLQIIRDVPGVEWLRPDGLSGDHGITLEEYTPFGVVGAVTPSTHSIPTLAGNIVNIVAAGNAVVFNAHPAASRCAALAVRKFNEAIHRAIGIENIATIIEQPTLESFVQMCANENVRL
;
A
#
# COMPACT_ATOMS: atom_id res chain seq x y z
N MET A 1 17.02 -38.38 -0.14
CA MET A 1 18.39 -37.82 -0.21
C MET A 1 18.23 -36.36 -0.57
N ALA A 2 18.38 -35.47 0.40
CA ALA A 2 18.30 -34.01 0.19
C ALA A 2 19.55 -33.57 -0.56
N ASN A 3 19.38 -32.89 -1.70
CA ASN A 3 20.47 -32.26 -2.41
C ASN A 3 21.08 -31.17 -1.50
N ALA A 4 22.29 -31.42 -1.02
CA ALA A 4 23.09 -30.38 -0.41
C ALA A 4 23.40 -29.35 -1.50
N VAL A 5 22.81 -28.15 -1.35
CA VAL A 5 23.12 -27.03 -2.21
C VAL A 5 24.60 -26.72 -2.02
N ASN A 6 25.38 -26.78 -3.10
CA ASN A 6 26.81 -26.55 -3.04
C ASN A 6 27.09 -25.07 -2.77
N GLU A 7 27.38 -24.71 -1.50
CA GLU A 7 27.67 -23.36 -1.05
C GLU A 7 28.82 -22.70 -1.83
N ALA A 8 29.76 -23.49 -2.33
CA ALA A 8 30.85 -22.99 -3.18
C ALA A 8 30.32 -22.46 -4.52
N LEU A 9 29.37 -23.15 -5.14
CA LEU A 9 28.76 -22.70 -6.40
C LEU A 9 27.97 -21.40 -6.22
N ILE A 10 27.26 -21.27 -5.09
CA ILE A 10 26.52 -20.04 -4.77
C ILE A 10 27.47 -18.87 -4.58
N ARG A 11 28.58 -19.08 -3.88
CA ARG A 11 29.61 -18.05 -3.64
C ARG A 11 30.26 -17.61 -4.95
N ASP A 12 30.63 -18.52 -5.83
CA ASP A 12 31.21 -18.24 -7.14
C ASP A 12 30.26 -17.43 -8.03
N VAL A 13 28.95 -17.75 -8.02
CA VAL A 13 27.94 -16.98 -8.77
C VAL A 13 27.76 -15.58 -8.21
N ILE A 14 27.77 -15.42 -6.89
CA ILE A 14 27.68 -14.10 -6.24
C ILE A 14 28.91 -13.24 -6.57
N GLU A 15 30.11 -13.80 -6.52
CA GLU A 15 31.36 -13.10 -6.87
C GLU A 15 31.39 -12.71 -8.35
N ASP A 16 30.94 -13.56 -9.27
CA ASP A 16 30.85 -13.23 -10.71
C ASP A 16 29.82 -12.10 -10.97
N VAL A 17 28.66 -12.12 -10.32
CA VAL A 17 27.64 -11.07 -10.43
C VAL A 17 28.13 -9.76 -9.83
N LEU A 18 28.76 -9.79 -8.67
CA LEU A 18 29.34 -8.59 -8.06
C LEU A 18 30.50 -8.02 -8.87
N GLY A 19 31.33 -8.88 -9.49
CA GLY A 19 32.41 -8.48 -10.40
C GLY A 19 31.91 -7.80 -11.67
N ARG A 20 30.75 -8.24 -12.19
CA ARG A 20 30.10 -7.62 -13.37
C ARG A 20 29.36 -6.31 -13.05
N LEU A 21 28.90 -6.14 -11.81
CA LEU A 21 28.22 -4.93 -11.32
C LEU A 21 29.20 -3.92 -10.71
N GLY A 22 30.45 -4.33 -10.45
CA GLY A 22 31.44 -3.55 -9.69
C GLY A 22 32.14 -2.48 -10.49
N GLY A 23 31.46 -1.33 -10.69
CA GLY A 23 32.17 -0.07 -10.62
C GLY A 23 32.03 0.46 -9.20
N SER A 24 33.08 0.50 -8.43
CA SER A 24 33.11 1.12 -7.10
C SER A 24 32.48 2.52 -7.13
N PRO A 25 31.46 2.83 -6.30
CA PRO A 25 31.10 4.21 -6.07
C PRO A 25 32.20 4.84 -5.22
N ALA A 26 32.96 5.79 -5.81
CA ALA A 26 33.84 6.68 -5.07
C ALA A 26 32.97 7.40 -4.00
N ILE A 27 33.34 7.21 -2.73
CA ILE A 27 32.81 7.99 -1.62
C ILE A 27 33.30 9.43 -1.80
N VAL A 28 32.41 10.28 -2.31
CA VAL A 28 32.64 11.74 -2.33
C VAL A 28 32.26 12.26 -0.95
N THR A 29 33.24 12.48 -0.10
CA THR A 29 33.09 13.26 1.13
C THR A 29 32.84 14.71 0.74
N ALA A 30 31.60 15.16 0.83
CA ALA A 30 31.25 16.56 0.68
C ALA A 30 31.68 17.35 1.94
N ALA A 31 32.55 18.33 1.75
CA ALA A 31 32.88 19.32 2.76
C ALA A 31 31.69 20.25 3.05
N PRO A 32 31.54 20.80 4.27
CA PRO A 32 30.39 21.62 4.64
C PRO A 32 30.42 22.97 3.92
N ALA A 33 29.38 23.25 3.15
CA ALA A 33 29.18 24.56 2.54
C ALA A 33 28.65 25.57 3.56
N ALA A 34 29.30 26.74 3.57
CA ALA A 34 28.97 27.88 4.41
C ALA A 34 27.57 28.45 4.09
N LYS A 35 26.87 28.90 5.15
CA LYS A 35 25.64 29.68 5.08
C LYS A 35 25.83 31.02 4.38
N PRO A 36 24.98 31.47 3.50
CA PRO A 36 24.76 32.90 3.28
C PRO A 36 23.65 33.41 4.22
N ALA A 37 23.97 34.55 4.84
CA ALA A 37 23.04 35.32 5.67
C ALA A 37 22.08 36.14 4.80
N GLY A 38 20.81 36.16 5.22
CA GLY A 38 19.88 37.29 5.17
C GLY A 38 19.34 37.69 3.80
N ASP A 39 18.02 37.61 3.61
CA ASP A 39 17.22 38.84 3.60
C ASP A 39 15.70 38.52 3.75
N ASN A 40 15.02 39.40 4.45
CA ASN A 40 13.58 39.42 4.71
C ASN A 40 12.79 39.65 3.42
N GLY A 41 11.92 38.73 3.07
CA GLY A 41 10.86 38.91 2.08
C GLY A 41 9.61 38.12 2.49
N SER A 42 8.80 38.74 3.36
CA SER A 42 7.46 38.28 3.67
C SER A 42 6.62 38.27 2.40
N CYS A 43 6.45 37.12 1.76
CA CYS A 43 5.34 36.88 0.84
C CYS A 43 4.38 35.91 1.53
N GLY A 44 3.38 36.47 2.16
CA GLY A 44 2.22 35.76 2.66
C GLY A 44 1.45 35.14 1.50
N CYS A 45 1.78 33.89 1.15
CA CYS A 45 0.83 33.05 0.44
C CYS A 45 -0.10 32.46 1.49
N PRO A 46 -1.42 32.75 1.44
CA PRO A 46 -2.34 32.04 2.31
C PRO A 46 -2.28 30.56 1.94
N ALA A 47 -1.94 29.73 2.91
CA ALA A 47 -2.20 28.29 2.82
C ALA A 47 -3.67 28.16 2.41
N LYS A 48 -3.92 27.70 1.19
CA LYS A 48 -5.25 27.26 0.78
C LYS A 48 -5.60 26.10 1.69
N ALA A 49 -6.39 26.37 2.71
CA ALA A 49 -7.22 25.37 3.32
C ALA A 49 -8.17 24.88 2.22
N SER A 50 -7.77 23.87 1.47
CA SER A 50 -8.65 23.14 0.59
C SER A 50 -9.55 22.31 1.49
N GLY A 51 -10.74 22.85 1.79
CA GLY A 51 -11.79 22.19 2.53
C GLY A 51 -12.45 21.04 1.74
N GLY A 52 -11.68 20.21 1.05
CA GLY A 52 -12.09 18.97 0.44
C GLY A 52 -11.51 17.82 1.26
N ARG A 53 -12.35 16.88 1.70
CA ARG A 53 -11.87 15.63 2.30
C ARG A 53 -11.00 14.93 1.28
N ASP A 54 -9.74 14.71 1.60
CA ASP A 54 -8.75 14.16 0.65
C ASP A 54 -8.74 12.62 0.64
N PHE A 55 -9.80 12.03 1.21
CA PHE A 55 -10.13 10.60 1.18
C PHE A 55 -8.92 9.65 1.12
N GLY A 56 -8.06 9.72 2.14
CA GLY A 56 -6.94 8.79 2.31
C GLY A 56 -5.62 9.24 1.68
N VAL A 57 -5.54 10.39 1.02
CA VAL A 57 -4.28 10.92 0.47
C VAL A 57 -3.67 11.93 1.43
N PHE A 58 -2.42 11.72 1.84
CA PHE A 58 -1.73 12.52 2.86
C PHE A 58 -0.36 12.99 2.39
N GLN A 59 0.12 14.08 2.96
CA GLN A 59 1.43 14.64 2.61
C GLN A 59 2.56 13.93 3.34
N THR A 60 2.32 13.46 4.57
CA THR A 60 3.33 12.83 5.42
C THR A 60 2.94 11.38 5.76
N ALA A 61 3.96 10.57 6.05
CA ALA A 61 3.76 9.20 6.50
C ALA A 61 3.02 9.13 7.85
N ASP A 62 3.33 10.04 8.76
CA ASP A 62 2.71 10.06 10.10
C ASP A 62 1.22 10.36 10.02
N GLU A 63 0.81 11.36 9.23
CA GLU A 63 -0.61 11.67 9.02
C GLU A 63 -1.36 10.48 8.41
N ALA A 64 -0.76 9.80 7.43
CA ALA A 64 -1.33 8.62 6.79
C ALA A 64 -1.49 7.45 7.79
N CYS A 65 -0.46 7.20 8.62
CA CYS A 65 -0.49 6.15 9.63
C CYS A 65 -1.52 6.43 10.73
N ASP A 66 -1.61 7.68 11.21
CA ASP A 66 -2.58 8.08 12.23
C ASP A 66 -4.02 7.97 11.73
N ALA A 67 -4.26 8.35 10.47
CA ALA A 67 -5.57 8.22 9.83
C ALA A 67 -5.95 6.74 9.67
N ALA A 68 -5.03 5.87 9.23
CA ALA A 68 -5.24 4.44 9.11
C ALA A 68 -5.49 3.78 10.47
N ALA A 69 -4.79 4.21 11.54
CA ALA A 69 -5.02 3.71 12.89
C ALA A 69 -6.44 4.03 13.40
N LYS A 70 -6.94 5.23 13.12
CA LYS A 70 -8.33 5.61 13.44
C LYS A 70 -9.33 4.77 12.65
N ALA A 71 -9.09 4.57 11.36
CA ALA A 71 -9.93 3.74 10.50
C ALA A 71 -9.95 2.27 10.95
N PHE A 72 -8.83 1.72 11.38
CA PHE A 72 -8.74 0.40 11.98
C PHE A 72 -9.68 0.25 13.19
N GLN A 73 -9.70 1.23 14.10
CA GLN A 73 -10.60 1.19 15.26
C GLN A 73 -12.09 1.26 14.83
N GLN A 74 -12.41 2.05 13.81
CA GLN A 74 -13.77 2.11 13.27
C GLN A 74 -14.17 0.76 12.65
N LEU A 75 -13.30 0.15 11.83
CA LEU A 75 -13.53 -1.15 11.22
C LEU A 75 -13.72 -2.24 12.27
N ARG A 76 -12.89 -2.24 13.31
CA ARG A 76 -12.97 -3.18 14.42
C ARG A 76 -14.34 -3.14 15.11
N GLY A 77 -14.94 -1.96 15.25
CA GLY A 77 -16.25 -1.76 15.84
C GLY A 77 -17.43 -2.25 14.97
N GLN A 78 -17.23 -2.38 13.64
CA GLN A 78 -18.30 -2.74 12.70
C GLN A 78 -18.32 -4.23 12.30
N GLY A 79 -17.28 -5.00 12.64
CA GLY A 79 -17.24 -6.45 12.46
C GLY A 79 -17.04 -6.93 11.02
N VAL A 80 -17.35 -8.22 10.78
CA VAL A 80 -17.06 -8.93 9.53
C VAL A 80 -17.90 -8.45 8.34
N ASP A 81 -19.14 -8.03 8.57
CA ASP A 81 -20.01 -7.57 7.49
C ASP A 81 -19.51 -6.26 6.87
N ALA A 82 -18.93 -5.35 7.66
CA ALA A 82 -18.28 -4.16 7.14
C ALA A 82 -17.07 -4.51 6.26
N ARG A 83 -16.24 -5.48 6.68
CA ARG A 83 -15.11 -5.98 5.88
C ARG A 83 -15.59 -6.53 4.53
N ARG A 84 -16.62 -7.37 4.55
CA ARG A 84 -17.23 -7.93 3.33
C ARG A 84 -17.72 -6.82 2.40
N ARG A 85 -18.37 -5.81 2.96
CA ARG A 85 -18.89 -4.68 2.18
C ARG A 85 -17.76 -3.86 1.55
N ILE A 86 -16.66 -3.61 2.27
CA ILE A 86 -15.48 -2.90 1.71
C ILE A 86 -14.87 -3.70 0.57
N VAL A 87 -14.64 -5.00 0.77
CA VAL A 87 -14.08 -5.89 -0.26
C VAL A 87 -14.92 -5.84 -1.53
N GLU A 88 -16.25 -5.93 -1.41
CA GLU A 88 -17.13 -5.87 -2.56
C GLU A 88 -17.10 -4.51 -3.27
N ILE A 89 -17.03 -3.41 -2.54
CA ILE A 89 -16.89 -2.06 -3.11
C ILE A 89 -15.59 -1.95 -3.91
N VAL A 90 -14.46 -2.43 -3.37
CA VAL A 90 -13.16 -2.36 -4.07
C VAL A 90 -13.19 -3.19 -5.35
N LYS A 91 -13.73 -4.41 -5.29
CA LYS A 91 -13.87 -5.30 -6.45
C LYS A 91 -14.74 -4.69 -7.55
N SER A 92 -15.93 -4.18 -7.18
CA SER A 92 -16.85 -3.55 -8.13
C SER A 92 -16.23 -2.30 -8.78
N LEU A 93 -15.55 -1.45 -8.01
CA LEU A 93 -14.90 -0.26 -8.56
C LEU A 93 -13.78 -0.61 -9.55
N CYS A 94 -13.02 -1.68 -9.32
CA CYS A 94 -12.01 -2.13 -10.26
C CYS A 94 -12.62 -2.62 -11.57
N GLU A 95 -13.74 -3.34 -11.50
CA GLU A 95 -14.47 -3.86 -12.66
C GLU A 95 -15.18 -2.74 -13.43
N ASP A 96 -15.87 -1.83 -12.72
CA ASP A 96 -16.63 -0.73 -13.32
C ASP A 96 -15.72 0.34 -13.99
N ASN A 97 -14.45 0.44 -13.60
CA ASN A 97 -13.51 1.45 -14.08
C ASN A 97 -12.26 0.86 -14.74
N ASP A 98 -12.29 -0.39 -15.16
CA ASP A 98 -11.12 -1.13 -15.65
C ASP A 98 -10.44 -0.47 -16.87
N GLU A 99 -11.23 0.00 -17.86
CA GLU A 99 -10.71 0.69 -19.03
C GLU A 99 -10.11 2.08 -18.68
N GLU A 100 -10.83 2.88 -17.87
CA GLU A 100 -10.39 4.21 -17.49
C GLU A 100 -9.11 4.14 -16.64
N TRP A 101 -9.11 3.31 -15.61
CA TRP A 101 -7.96 3.17 -14.71
C TRP A 101 -6.77 2.49 -15.38
N GLY A 102 -7.02 1.50 -16.24
CA GLY A 102 -5.97 0.88 -17.04
C GLY A 102 -5.28 1.88 -17.97
N ARG A 103 -6.04 2.81 -18.56
CA ARG A 103 -5.51 3.88 -19.40
C ARG A 103 -4.71 4.90 -18.59
N ILE A 104 -5.25 5.38 -17.46
CA ILE A 104 -4.57 6.32 -16.57
C ILE A 104 -3.24 5.75 -16.09
N GLU A 105 -3.22 4.48 -15.65
CA GLU A 105 -1.99 3.83 -15.21
C GLU A 105 -0.98 3.66 -16.34
N LEU A 106 -1.42 3.31 -17.55
CA LEU A 106 -0.54 3.20 -18.72
C LEU A 106 0.03 4.56 -19.12
N GLU A 107 -0.79 5.61 -19.12
CA GLU A 107 -0.36 6.96 -19.46
C GLU A 107 0.67 7.53 -18.49
N GLU A 108 0.54 7.24 -17.21
CA GLU A 108 1.49 7.68 -16.19
C GLU A 108 2.78 6.86 -16.22
N THR A 109 2.67 5.54 -16.19
CA THR A 109 3.82 4.65 -16.01
C THR A 109 4.58 4.37 -17.30
N LYS A 110 3.92 4.46 -18.47
CA LYS A 110 4.44 4.06 -19.78
C LYS A 110 4.89 2.59 -19.84
N ILE A 111 4.40 1.75 -18.94
CA ILE A 111 4.80 0.34 -18.81
C ILE A 111 3.64 -0.58 -19.14
N GLY A 112 3.90 -1.57 -19.98
CA GLY A 112 2.94 -2.61 -20.33
C GLY A 112 2.05 -2.27 -21.52
N ARG A 113 0.90 -2.95 -21.60
CA ARG A 113 -0.09 -2.83 -22.66
C ARG A 113 -1.46 -2.60 -22.04
N LEU A 114 -2.33 -1.84 -22.73
CA LEU A 114 -3.64 -1.46 -22.20
C LEU A 114 -4.53 -2.68 -21.92
N ASP A 115 -4.59 -3.62 -22.88
CA ASP A 115 -5.35 -4.87 -22.73
C ASP A 115 -4.99 -5.64 -21.43
N HIS A 116 -3.68 -5.77 -21.16
CA HIS A 116 -3.21 -6.43 -19.95
C HIS A 116 -3.48 -5.63 -18.67
N LYS A 117 -3.53 -4.29 -18.74
CA LYS A 117 -3.86 -3.47 -17.57
C LYS A 117 -5.35 -3.58 -17.23
N ILE A 118 -6.22 -3.63 -18.24
CA ILE A 118 -7.66 -3.88 -18.08
C ILE A 118 -7.88 -5.26 -17.46
N GLU A 119 -7.30 -6.31 -18.03
CA GLU A 119 -7.41 -7.68 -17.54
C GLU A 119 -6.99 -7.81 -16.05
N LYS A 120 -5.90 -7.13 -15.65
CA LYS A 120 -5.44 -7.13 -14.25
C LYS A 120 -6.41 -6.45 -13.29
N LEU A 121 -7.19 -5.48 -13.73
CA LEU A 121 -8.24 -4.87 -12.91
C LEU A 121 -9.47 -5.78 -12.80
N GLN A 122 -9.84 -6.44 -13.90
CA GLN A 122 -10.95 -7.39 -13.92
C GLN A 122 -10.69 -8.60 -13.00
N ILE A 123 -9.47 -9.15 -12.98
CA ILE A 123 -9.11 -10.31 -12.17
C ILE A 123 -9.13 -10.01 -10.66
N ILE A 124 -9.24 -8.75 -10.23
CA ILE A 124 -9.41 -8.41 -8.81
C ILE A 124 -10.71 -9.01 -8.25
N ARG A 125 -11.71 -9.26 -9.09
CA ARG A 125 -12.93 -9.97 -8.72
C ARG A 125 -12.65 -11.35 -8.11
N ASP A 126 -11.63 -12.05 -8.57
CA ASP A 126 -11.28 -13.41 -8.17
C ASP A 126 -10.34 -13.45 -6.94
N VAL A 127 -9.87 -12.29 -6.46
CA VAL A 127 -9.02 -12.23 -5.26
C VAL A 127 -9.83 -12.71 -4.04
N PRO A 128 -9.33 -13.69 -3.27
CA PRO A 128 -10.00 -14.19 -2.07
C PRO A 128 -10.26 -13.06 -1.05
N GLY A 129 -11.47 -13.05 -0.50
CA GLY A 129 -11.90 -12.09 0.50
C GLY A 129 -12.21 -12.73 1.86
N VAL A 130 -13.18 -12.17 2.56
CA VAL A 130 -13.59 -12.60 3.92
C VAL A 130 -14.02 -14.07 3.97
N GLU A 131 -14.53 -14.62 2.88
CA GLU A 131 -15.01 -15.99 2.76
C GLU A 131 -13.91 -17.06 2.95
N TRP A 132 -12.64 -16.67 2.79
CA TRP A 132 -11.48 -17.54 3.00
C TRP A 132 -10.98 -17.57 4.44
N LEU A 133 -11.35 -16.58 5.25
CA LEU A 133 -10.92 -16.46 6.65
C LEU A 133 -11.94 -17.15 7.56
N ARG A 134 -11.95 -18.48 7.52
CA ARG A 134 -12.86 -19.30 8.32
C ARG A 134 -12.16 -19.75 9.59
N PRO A 135 -12.90 -19.74 10.73
CA PRO A 135 -12.39 -20.43 11.91
C PRO A 135 -12.27 -21.93 11.65
N ASP A 136 -11.26 -22.56 12.20
CA ASP A 136 -11.07 -24.00 12.14
C ASP A 136 -11.20 -24.62 13.53
N GLY A 137 -11.81 -25.78 13.62
CA GLY A 137 -12.08 -26.47 14.88
C GLY A 137 -11.53 -27.89 14.84
N LEU A 138 -10.67 -28.23 15.79
CA LEU A 138 -10.12 -29.56 16.00
C LEU A 138 -10.73 -30.17 17.27
N SER A 139 -11.23 -31.39 17.17
CA SER A 139 -11.80 -32.15 18.30
C SER A 139 -11.07 -33.47 18.49
N GLY A 140 -10.81 -33.83 19.75
CA GLY A 140 -10.16 -35.09 20.12
C GLY A 140 -10.57 -35.51 21.53
N ASP A 141 -10.01 -36.63 22.01
CA ASP A 141 -10.35 -37.25 23.29
C ASP A 141 -10.06 -36.34 24.51
N HIS A 142 -9.19 -35.34 24.34
CA HIS A 142 -8.74 -34.43 25.41
C HIS A 142 -9.28 -33.02 25.30
N GLY A 143 -10.19 -32.74 24.36
CA GLY A 143 -10.83 -31.41 24.24
C GLY A 143 -11.04 -30.94 22.81
N ILE A 144 -11.35 -29.64 22.70
CA ILE A 144 -11.60 -28.94 21.45
C ILE A 144 -10.66 -27.76 21.37
N THR A 145 -10.02 -27.57 20.20
CA THR A 145 -9.26 -26.36 19.85
C THR A 145 -10.01 -25.60 18.77
N LEU A 146 -10.15 -24.29 18.93
CA LEU A 146 -10.68 -23.39 17.93
C LEU A 146 -9.57 -22.41 17.49
N GLU A 147 -9.34 -22.33 16.19
CA GLU A 147 -8.38 -21.38 15.60
C GLU A 147 -9.13 -20.28 14.87
N GLU A 148 -8.79 -19.03 15.14
CA GLU A 148 -9.37 -17.85 14.51
C GLU A 148 -8.28 -16.87 14.07
N TYR A 149 -8.51 -16.20 12.93
CA TYR A 149 -7.65 -15.13 12.45
C TYR A 149 -7.96 -13.82 13.18
N THR A 150 -6.91 -13.15 13.65
CA THR A 150 -7.04 -11.84 14.29
C THR A 150 -6.23 -10.77 13.55
N PRO A 151 -6.72 -9.52 13.45
CA PRO A 151 -5.99 -8.46 12.76
C PRO A 151 -4.74 -8.01 13.51
N PHE A 152 -3.72 -7.59 12.78
CA PHE A 152 -2.52 -6.93 13.31
C PHE A 152 -2.79 -5.48 13.72
N GLY A 153 -3.60 -4.76 12.92
CA GLY A 153 -3.83 -3.33 13.08
C GLY A 153 -3.66 -2.57 11.77
N VAL A 154 -2.61 -1.77 11.67
CA VAL A 154 -2.22 -1.08 10.44
C VAL A 154 -1.10 -1.84 9.75
N VAL A 155 -1.25 -2.07 8.45
CA VAL A 155 -0.28 -2.74 7.59
C VAL A 155 0.35 -1.72 6.65
N GLY A 156 1.68 -1.64 6.63
CA GLY A 156 2.43 -0.87 5.64
C GLY A 156 2.58 -1.67 4.34
N ALA A 157 2.33 -1.06 3.20
CA ALA A 157 2.41 -1.73 1.91
C ALA A 157 3.11 -0.87 0.85
N VAL A 158 3.92 -1.52 0.02
CA VAL A 158 4.61 -0.89 -1.12
C VAL A 158 4.02 -1.42 -2.42
N THR A 159 3.73 -0.54 -3.36
CA THR A 159 3.19 -0.94 -4.66
C THR A 159 4.15 -0.63 -5.81
N PRO A 160 4.26 -1.53 -6.80
CA PRO A 160 5.16 -1.34 -7.94
C PRO A 160 4.60 -0.36 -8.97
N SER A 161 5.44 0.07 -9.92
CA SER A 161 5.00 0.88 -11.07
C SER A 161 4.38 0.07 -12.19
N THR A 162 4.65 -1.24 -12.25
CA THR A 162 4.22 -2.10 -13.36
C THR A 162 2.72 -2.39 -13.39
N HIS A 163 2.07 -2.45 -12.22
CA HIS A 163 0.64 -2.72 -12.02
C HIS A 163 0.20 -2.13 -10.67
N SER A 164 0.29 -0.81 -10.54
CA SER A 164 0.09 -0.09 -9.27
C SER A 164 -1.34 -0.22 -8.74
N ILE A 165 -2.35 0.13 -9.55
CA ILE A 165 -3.76 0.09 -9.11
C ILE A 165 -4.23 -1.34 -8.81
N PRO A 166 -3.96 -2.36 -9.66
CA PRO A 166 -4.36 -3.73 -9.34
C PRO A 166 -3.71 -4.26 -8.07
N THR A 167 -2.41 -3.99 -7.85
CA THR A 167 -1.72 -4.41 -6.61
C THR A 167 -2.31 -3.71 -5.38
N LEU A 168 -2.58 -2.42 -5.49
CA LEU A 168 -3.20 -1.65 -4.42
C LEU A 168 -4.58 -2.21 -4.07
N ALA A 169 -5.43 -2.48 -5.06
CA ALA A 169 -6.75 -3.06 -4.88
C ALA A 169 -6.70 -4.47 -4.26
N GLY A 170 -5.84 -5.35 -4.78
CA GLY A 170 -5.64 -6.69 -4.24
C GLY A 170 -5.15 -6.67 -2.79
N ASN A 171 -4.22 -5.77 -2.46
CA ASN A 171 -3.76 -5.59 -1.09
C ASN A 171 -4.88 -5.08 -0.17
N ILE A 172 -5.71 -4.12 -0.61
CA ILE A 172 -6.87 -3.67 0.19
C ILE A 172 -7.82 -4.84 0.44
N VAL A 173 -8.14 -5.64 -0.60
CA VAL A 173 -9.03 -6.81 -0.45
C VAL A 173 -8.50 -7.76 0.62
N ASN A 174 -7.23 -8.17 0.54
CA ASN A 174 -6.64 -9.15 1.46
C ASN A 174 -6.48 -8.58 2.89
N ILE A 175 -5.96 -7.36 3.01
CA ILE A 175 -5.65 -6.72 4.28
C ILE A 175 -6.93 -6.40 5.05
N VAL A 176 -7.93 -5.84 4.36
CA VAL A 176 -9.22 -5.48 4.98
C VAL A 176 -10.05 -6.71 5.28
N ALA A 177 -10.04 -7.74 4.43
CA ALA A 177 -10.69 -9.02 4.74
C ALA A 177 -10.19 -9.58 6.07
N ALA A 178 -8.89 -9.51 6.33
CA ALA A 178 -8.28 -9.91 7.61
C ALA A 178 -8.55 -8.92 8.76
N GLY A 179 -9.25 -7.81 8.51
CA GLY A 179 -9.67 -6.84 9.52
C GLY A 179 -8.67 -5.73 9.81
N ASN A 180 -7.70 -5.50 8.94
CA ASN A 180 -6.67 -4.49 9.10
C ASN A 180 -6.99 -3.23 8.27
N ALA A 181 -6.33 -2.10 8.59
CA ALA A 181 -6.20 -0.94 7.73
C ALA A 181 -4.83 -0.94 7.04
N VAL A 182 -4.66 -0.16 5.98
CA VAL A 182 -3.43 -0.16 5.20
C VAL A 182 -2.93 1.24 4.89
N VAL A 183 -1.60 1.41 4.96
CA VAL A 183 -0.88 2.61 4.50
C VAL A 183 -0.01 2.24 3.32
N PHE A 184 -0.13 2.97 2.22
CA PHE A 184 0.65 2.73 1.01
C PHE A 184 1.77 3.75 0.83
N ASN A 185 2.95 3.24 0.49
CA ASN A 185 4.04 4.00 -0.11
C ASN A 185 4.21 3.49 -1.54
N ALA A 186 3.58 4.16 -2.51
CA ALA A 186 3.58 3.73 -3.89
C ALA A 186 4.95 4.00 -4.56
N HIS A 187 5.21 3.31 -5.68
CA HIS A 187 6.36 3.67 -6.50
C HIS A 187 6.20 5.09 -7.08
N PRO A 188 7.22 5.98 -7.01
CA PRO A 188 7.08 7.38 -7.46
C PRO A 188 6.56 7.55 -8.89
N ALA A 189 6.92 6.63 -9.82
CA ALA A 189 6.46 6.66 -11.21
C ALA A 189 4.98 6.26 -11.41
N ALA A 190 4.25 5.94 -10.33
CA ALA A 190 2.83 5.55 -10.36
C ALA A 190 2.04 6.17 -9.19
N SER A 191 2.57 7.24 -8.60
CA SER A 191 2.00 7.87 -7.40
C SER A 191 0.64 8.51 -7.66
N ARG A 192 0.45 9.11 -8.84
CA ARG A 192 -0.79 9.83 -9.19
C ARG A 192 -1.96 8.87 -9.41
N CYS A 193 -1.76 7.81 -10.19
CA CYS A 193 -2.80 6.80 -10.42
C CYS A 193 -3.13 6.04 -9.13
N ALA A 194 -2.13 5.75 -8.30
CA ALA A 194 -2.32 5.14 -6.99
C ALA A 194 -3.15 6.03 -6.05
N ALA A 195 -2.81 7.33 -5.94
CA ALA A 195 -3.55 8.28 -5.12
C ALA A 195 -4.99 8.48 -5.62
N LEU A 196 -5.22 8.49 -6.93
CA LEU A 196 -6.55 8.54 -7.53
C LEU A 196 -7.39 7.33 -7.09
N ALA A 197 -6.84 6.13 -7.20
CA ALA A 197 -7.54 4.91 -6.82
C ALA A 197 -7.88 4.88 -5.32
N VAL A 198 -6.91 5.22 -4.44
CA VAL A 198 -7.14 5.30 -2.98
C VAL A 198 -8.27 6.28 -2.66
N ARG A 199 -8.27 7.47 -3.27
CA ARG A 199 -9.32 8.46 -3.09
C ARG A 199 -10.70 7.92 -3.47
N LYS A 200 -10.79 7.25 -4.62
CA LYS A 200 -12.04 6.66 -5.10
C LYS A 200 -12.55 5.52 -4.22
N PHE A 201 -11.66 4.64 -3.77
CA PHE A 201 -12.02 3.58 -2.83
C PHE A 201 -12.56 4.14 -1.51
N ASN A 202 -11.83 5.06 -0.87
CA ASN A 202 -12.27 5.63 0.41
C ASN A 202 -13.54 6.46 0.29
N GLU A 203 -13.72 7.21 -0.82
CA GLU A 203 -14.96 7.95 -1.07
C GLU A 203 -16.18 7.01 -1.11
N ALA A 204 -16.07 5.91 -1.84
CA ALA A 204 -17.16 4.94 -1.95
C ALA A 204 -17.40 4.18 -0.63
N ILE A 205 -16.34 3.80 0.07
CA ILE A 205 -16.40 3.14 1.37
C ILE A 205 -17.04 4.05 2.41
N HIS A 206 -16.60 5.31 2.50
CA HIS A 206 -17.18 6.29 3.41
C HIS A 206 -18.68 6.51 3.15
N ARG A 207 -19.07 6.64 1.89
CA ARG A 207 -20.47 6.80 1.51
C ARG A 207 -21.32 5.59 1.90
N ALA A 208 -20.77 4.39 1.84
CA ALA A 208 -21.49 3.15 2.08
C ALA A 208 -21.62 2.77 3.57
N ILE A 209 -20.56 2.97 4.34
CA ILE A 209 -20.45 2.47 5.72
C ILE A 209 -19.90 3.48 6.74
N GLY A 210 -19.58 4.69 6.31
CA GLY A 210 -19.12 5.79 7.18
C GLY A 210 -17.68 5.67 7.69
N ILE A 211 -16.89 4.66 7.27
CA ILE A 211 -15.47 4.56 7.62
C ILE A 211 -14.66 5.47 6.71
N GLU A 212 -13.78 6.27 7.30
CA GLU A 212 -12.84 7.12 6.57
C GLU A 212 -11.45 6.50 6.60
N ASN A 213 -10.72 6.64 5.47
CA ASN A 213 -9.28 6.36 5.40
C ASN A 213 -8.86 4.92 5.76
N ILE A 214 -9.65 3.92 5.36
CA ILE A 214 -9.28 2.50 5.57
C ILE A 214 -8.03 2.10 4.78
N ALA A 215 -7.80 2.76 3.65
CA ALA A 215 -6.60 2.71 2.86
C ALA A 215 -6.03 4.12 2.75
N THR A 216 -4.83 4.34 3.23
CA THR A 216 -4.15 5.63 3.12
C THR A 216 -2.94 5.54 2.22
N ILE A 217 -2.54 6.66 1.63
CA ILE A 217 -1.39 6.75 0.73
C ILE A 217 -0.65 8.06 0.92
N ILE A 218 0.66 8.01 0.80
CA ILE A 218 1.52 9.18 0.78
C ILE A 218 1.51 9.75 -0.65
N GLU A 219 1.12 11.01 -0.82
CA GLU A 219 0.94 11.63 -2.13
C GLU A 219 2.22 11.70 -2.93
N GLN A 220 3.33 12.05 -2.26
CA GLN A 220 4.66 12.11 -2.86
C GLN A 220 5.59 11.09 -2.19
N PRO A 221 5.54 9.81 -2.62
CA PRO A 221 6.30 8.76 -2.00
C PRO A 221 7.80 8.89 -2.30
N THR A 222 8.62 8.70 -1.26
CA THR A 222 10.08 8.71 -1.31
C THR A 222 10.64 7.54 -0.50
N LEU A 223 11.95 7.30 -0.57
CA LEU A 223 12.62 6.37 0.34
C LEU A 223 12.54 6.82 1.80
N GLU A 224 12.57 8.14 2.04
CA GLU A 224 12.43 8.69 3.37
C GLU A 224 11.03 8.44 3.94
N SER A 225 9.97 8.71 3.17
CA SER A 225 8.60 8.41 3.59
C SER A 225 8.36 6.92 3.83
N PHE A 226 9.02 6.04 3.06
CA PHE A 226 9.00 4.61 3.30
C PHE A 226 9.62 4.25 4.66
N VAL A 227 10.81 4.80 4.97
CA VAL A 227 11.47 4.57 6.26
C VAL A 227 10.63 5.10 7.41
N GLN A 228 10.02 6.30 7.27
CA GLN A 228 9.12 6.88 8.25
C GLN A 228 7.89 5.99 8.48
N MET A 229 7.26 5.50 7.41
CA MET A 229 6.13 4.57 7.51
C MET A 229 6.50 3.29 8.27
N CYS A 230 7.67 2.68 7.94
CA CYS A 230 8.13 1.46 8.61
C CYS A 230 8.51 1.68 10.08
N ALA A 231 8.94 2.89 10.45
CA ALA A 231 9.32 3.25 11.82
C ALA A 231 8.14 3.73 12.67
N ASN A 232 6.97 3.99 12.06
CA ASN A 232 5.81 4.53 12.76
C ASN A 232 5.20 3.48 13.69
N GLU A 233 4.94 3.87 14.95
CA GLU A 233 4.44 2.97 16.01
C GLU A 233 3.06 2.37 15.74
N ASN A 234 2.25 2.98 14.86
CA ASN A 234 0.94 2.46 14.47
C ASN A 234 1.04 1.30 13.46
N VAL A 235 2.13 1.21 12.68
CA VAL A 235 2.35 0.16 11.69
C VAL A 235 2.84 -1.11 12.37
N ARG A 236 2.15 -2.24 12.14
CA ARG A 236 2.40 -3.52 12.81
C ARG A 236 2.96 -4.60 11.91
N LEU A 237 2.86 -4.40 10.59
CA LEU A 237 3.34 -5.32 9.56
C LEU A 237 3.71 -4.53 8.31
#